data_efaf440e42b2603051cb5ef9c1431156
#
_entry.id   efaf440e42b2603051cb5ef9c1431156
#
_cell.length_a   1.000
_cell.length_b   1.000
_cell.length_c   1.000
_cell.angle_alpha   90.00
_cell.angle_beta   90.00
_cell.angle_gamma   90.00
#
_symmetry.space_group_name_H-M   'P 1'
#
loop_
_entity.id
_entity.type
_entity.pdbx_description
1 polymer ?
#
loop_
_entity_poly.entity_id
_entity_poly.type
_entity_poly.pdbx_seq_one_letter_code
_entity_poly.pdbx_strand_id
1 'polypeptide(L)'
;MSARIIYGKEDRLLPWAQARVGVKFRTDAYCIGLERDGEVCAVVVFDGFSECDCNIHIASDGTKRWMSRDLLLAAFAYPFVQLGLRRVTGLVPAKNSEALRFDQHLGFIIEGRCHDALPDDDLMVLGMTRSRCRFI
;
A
#
# COMPACT_ATOMS: atom_id res chain seq x y z
N MET A 1 -4.05 -20.13 16.19
CA MET A 1 -3.93 -18.75 15.75
C MET A 1 -4.45 -18.61 14.33
N SER A 2 -5.41 -17.75 14.10
CA SER A 2 -5.99 -17.62 12.79
C SER A 2 -5.63 -16.25 12.18
N ALA A 3 -5.15 -16.28 10.94
CA ALA A 3 -4.91 -15.09 10.15
C ALA A 3 -5.69 -15.21 8.85
N ARG A 4 -6.30 -14.13 8.41
CA ARG A 4 -7.05 -14.15 7.15
C ARG A 4 -6.96 -12.83 6.44
N ILE A 5 -7.08 -12.90 5.13
CA ILE A 5 -7.13 -11.73 4.26
C ILE A 5 -8.59 -11.31 4.13
N ILE A 6 -8.84 -10.02 4.30
CA ILE A 6 -10.20 -9.43 4.26
C ILE A 6 -10.31 -8.53 3.05
N TYR A 7 -11.37 -8.73 2.29
CA TYR A 7 -11.68 -7.91 1.10
C TYR A 7 -13.04 -7.22 1.28
N GLY A 8 -13.20 -6.06 0.65
CA GLY A 8 -14.50 -5.40 0.55
C GLY A 8 -15.06 -4.86 1.85
N LYS A 9 -14.22 -4.58 2.83
CA LYS A 9 -14.61 -4.04 4.13
C LYS A 9 -14.07 -2.65 4.34
N GLU A 10 -14.25 -1.76 3.36
CA GLU A 10 -13.74 -0.38 3.43
C GLU A 10 -14.31 0.38 4.63
N ASP A 11 -15.55 0.11 5.02
CA ASP A 11 -16.17 0.74 6.19
C ASP A 11 -15.42 0.45 7.50
N ARG A 12 -14.74 -0.69 7.58
CA ARG A 12 -13.92 -1.08 8.74
C ARG A 12 -12.45 -0.75 8.53
N LEU A 13 -11.92 -1.05 7.33
CA LEU A 13 -10.48 -1.00 7.06
C LEU A 13 -9.99 0.41 6.76
N LEU A 14 -10.77 1.21 6.04
CA LEU A 14 -10.33 2.54 5.64
C LEU A 14 -10.14 3.48 6.82
N PRO A 15 -11.09 3.60 7.78
CA PRO A 15 -10.86 4.41 8.98
C PRO A 15 -9.66 3.94 9.81
N TRP A 16 -9.45 2.64 9.89
CA TRP A 16 -8.30 2.08 10.61
C TRP A 16 -6.99 2.54 9.97
N ALA A 17 -6.89 2.47 8.64
CA ALA A 17 -5.71 2.90 7.90
C ALA A 17 -5.49 4.40 8.01
N GLN A 18 -6.55 5.20 7.87
CA GLN A 18 -6.46 6.67 7.95
C GLN A 18 -5.97 7.13 9.32
N ALA A 19 -6.42 6.49 10.38
CA ALA A 19 -5.97 6.81 11.73
C ALA A 19 -4.48 6.52 11.93
N ARG A 20 -3.96 5.50 11.27
CA ARG A 20 -2.55 5.10 11.40
C ARG A 20 -1.60 5.99 10.61
N VAL A 21 -1.97 6.36 9.39
CA VAL A 21 -1.08 7.14 8.52
C VAL A 21 -1.32 8.64 8.61
N GLY A 22 -2.41 9.06 9.26
CA GLY A 22 -2.69 10.47 9.47
C GLY A 22 -3.12 11.22 8.22
N VAL A 23 -3.55 10.53 7.16
CA VAL A 23 -4.03 11.14 5.93
C VAL A 23 -5.38 10.57 5.55
N LYS A 24 -6.10 11.31 4.72
CA LYS A 24 -7.37 10.87 4.17
C LYS A 24 -7.17 10.42 2.73
N PHE A 25 -7.61 9.21 2.43
CA PHE A 25 -7.48 8.65 1.09
C PHE A 25 -8.56 9.17 0.16
N ARG A 26 -8.38 8.94 -1.14
CA ARG A 26 -9.35 9.35 -2.16
C ARG A 26 -10.63 8.54 -2.03
N THR A 27 -11.72 9.07 -2.61
CA THR A 27 -13.04 8.46 -2.51
C THR A 27 -13.16 7.14 -3.27
N ASP A 28 -12.26 6.85 -4.19
CA ASP A 28 -12.21 5.59 -4.93
C ASP A 28 -11.43 4.49 -4.21
N ALA A 29 -11.06 4.69 -2.94
CA ALA A 29 -10.21 3.77 -2.20
C ALA A 29 -10.79 2.37 -2.10
N TYR A 30 -9.95 1.38 -2.35
CA TYR A 30 -10.24 -0.04 -2.15
C TYR A 30 -9.23 -0.60 -1.14
N CYS A 31 -9.67 -1.45 -0.22
CA CYS A 31 -8.83 -1.95 0.86
C CYS A 31 -8.75 -3.47 0.87
N ILE A 32 -7.54 -3.96 1.16
CA ILE A 32 -7.31 -5.36 1.50
C ILE A 32 -6.66 -5.37 2.88
N GLY A 33 -7.23 -6.12 3.82
CA GLY A 33 -6.74 -6.16 5.19
C GLY A 33 -6.20 -7.52 5.59
N LEU A 34 -5.35 -7.51 6.60
CA LEU A 34 -4.91 -8.72 7.29
C LEU A 34 -5.45 -8.68 8.71
N GLU A 35 -6.16 -9.71 9.09
CA GLU A 35 -6.73 -9.88 10.42
C GLU A 35 -6.10 -11.08 11.10
N ARG A 36 -5.70 -10.92 12.36
CA ARG A 36 -5.23 -12.02 13.20
C ARG A 36 -6.08 -12.04 14.47
N ASP A 37 -6.72 -13.18 14.72
CA ASP A 37 -7.53 -13.39 15.93
C ASP A 37 -8.57 -12.28 16.12
N GLY A 38 -9.21 -11.85 15.05
CA GLY A 38 -10.24 -10.82 15.08
C GLY A 38 -9.73 -9.38 15.05
N GLU A 39 -8.42 -9.19 15.11
CA GLU A 39 -7.81 -7.85 15.15
C GLU A 39 -7.14 -7.52 13.83
N VAL A 40 -7.39 -6.32 13.30
CA VAL A 40 -6.71 -5.82 12.10
C VAL A 40 -5.25 -5.53 12.43
N CYS A 41 -4.32 -6.10 11.66
CA CYS A 41 -2.89 -5.82 11.82
C CYS A 41 -2.29 -5.02 10.67
N ALA A 42 -2.88 -5.07 9.50
CA ALA A 42 -2.42 -4.28 8.36
C ALA A 42 -3.55 -4.06 7.37
N VAL A 43 -3.46 -2.94 6.66
CA VAL A 43 -4.39 -2.62 5.57
C VAL A 43 -3.58 -2.09 4.40
N VAL A 44 -3.83 -2.64 3.23
CA VAL A 44 -3.32 -2.12 1.97
C VAL A 44 -4.43 -1.32 1.32
N VAL A 45 -4.17 -0.05 1.04
CA VAL A 45 -5.15 0.86 0.45
C VAL A 45 -4.71 1.19 -0.98
N PHE A 46 -5.64 1.05 -1.91
CA PHE A 46 -5.44 1.40 -3.31
C PHE A 46 -6.37 2.55 -3.64
N ASP A 47 -5.85 3.60 -4.25
CA ASP A 47 -6.66 4.73 -4.69
C ASP A 47 -6.06 5.39 -5.93
N GLY A 48 -6.72 6.42 -6.45
CA GLY A 48 -6.21 7.13 -7.61
C GLY A 48 -6.13 6.25 -8.84
N PHE A 49 -7.14 5.44 -9.09
CA PHE A 49 -7.15 4.50 -10.22
C PHE A 49 -7.21 5.22 -11.56
N SER A 50 -6.39 4.75 -12.50
CA SER A 50 -6.44 5.13 -13.89
C SER A 50 -6.45 3.86 -14.75
N GLU A 51 -6.39 4.02 -16.05
CA GLU A 51 -6.37 2.87 -16.96
C GLU A 51 -5.14 1.99 -16.75
N CYS A 52 -4.00 2.55 -16.35
CA CYS A 52 -2.74 1.83 -16.28
C CYS A 52 -2.15 1.74 -14.87
N ASP A 53 -2.65 2.50 -13.91
CA ASP A 53 -1.96 2.74 -12.65
C ASP A 53 -2.94 2.90 -11.49
N CYS A 54 -2.47 2.67 -10.28
CA CYS A 54 -3.11 3.13 -9.05
C CYS A 54 -2.05 3.38 -8.00
N ASN A 55 -2.41 4.16 -6.99
CA ASN A 55 -1.56 4.32 -5.81
C ASN A 55 -1.77 3.14 -4.88
N ILE A 56 -0.71 2.74 -4.19
CA ILE A 56 -0.75 1.69 -3.18
C ILE A 56 -0.12 2.22 -1.89
N HIS A 57 -0.80 2.01 -0.77
CA HIS A 57 -0.36 2.42 0.56
C HIS A 57 -0.52 1.27 1.53
N ILE A 58 0.43 1.11 2.43
CA ILE A 58 0.37 0.07 3.46
C ILE A 58 0.39 0.72 4.84
N ALA A 59 -0.62 0.43 5.63
CA ALA A 59 -0.70 0.84 7.03
C ALA A 59 -0.60 -0.42 7.90
N SER A 60 0.21 -0.36 8.95
CA SER A 60 0.39 -1.51 9.83
C SER A 60 0.15 -1.13 11.29
N ASP A 61 0.05 -2.12 12.17
CA ASP A 61 -0.08 -1.92 13.60
C ASP A 61 1.25 -1.59 14.29
N GLY A 62 2.32 -1.40 13.52
CA GLY A 62 3.65 -1.10 14.05
C GLY A 62 4.50 -2.33 14.33
N THR A 63 3.93 -3.52 14.29
CA THR A 63 4.68 -4.77 14.39
C THR A 63 5.09 -5.26 13.01
N LYS A 64 5.92 -6.30 12.94
CA LYS A 64 6.29 -6.94 11.67
C LYS A 64 5.43 -8.16 11.36
N ARG A 65 4.41 -8.42 12.15
CA ARG A 65 3.53 -9.59 12.01
C ARG A 65 2.65 -9.53 10.77
N TRP A 66 2.47 -8.33 10.20
CA TRP A 66 1.68 -8.13 8.99
C TRP A 66 2.43 -8.55 7.72
N MET A 67 3.76 -8.69 7.79
CA MET A 67 4.60 -8.99 6.62
C MET A 67 4.46 -10.47 6.23
N SER A 68 3.27 -10.89 5.92
CA SER A 68 3.03 -12.25 5.48
C SER A 68 3.13 -12.32 3.95
N ARG A 69 3.60 -13.47 3.46
CA ARG A 69 3.63 -13.73 2.03
C ARG A 69 2.22 -13.65 1.44
N ASP A 70 1.23 -14.16 2.16
CA ASP A 70 -0.15 -14.18 1.69
C ASP A 70 -0.70 -12.77 1.48
N LEU A 71 -0.42 -11.84 2.40
CA LEU A 71 -0.85 -10.45 2.23
C LEU A 71 -0.16 -9.80 1.03
N LEU A 72 1.14 -10.02 0.87
CA LEU A 72 1.88 -9.44 -0.27
C LEU A 72 1.38 -10.00 -1.60
N LEU A 73 1.11 -11.30 -1.67
CA LEU A 73 0.54 -11.91 -2.86
C LEU A 73 -0.84 -11.32 -3.18
N ALA A 74 -1.70 -11.16 -2.18
CA ALA A 74 -3.01 -10.56 -2.36
C ALA A 74 -2.91 -9.10 -2.78
N ALA A 75 -2.01 -8.34 -2.15
CA ALA A 75 -1.83 -6.92 -2.41
C ALA A 75 -1.40 -6.62 -3.84
N PHE A 76 -0.57 -7.46 -4.44
CA PHE A 76 -0.12 -7.26 -5.81
C PHE A 76 -0.99 -7.97 -6.84
N ALA A 77 -1.66 -9.06 -6.46
CA ALA A 77 -2.61 -9.74 -7.36
C ALA A 77 -3.79 -8.83 -7.72
N TYR A 78 -4.24 -8.01 -6.80
CA TYR A 78 -5.38 -7.14 -7.07
C TYR A 78 -5.10 -6.17 -8.24
N PRO A 79 -4.09 -5.29 -8.17
CA PRO A 79 -3.84 -4.38 -9.29
C PRO A 79 -3.32 -5.08 -10.55
N PHE A 80 -2.43 -6.04 -10.42
CA PHE A 80 -1.74 -6.58 -11.58
C PHE A 80 -2.47 -7.74 -12.25
N VAL A 81 -3.21 -8.55 -11.51
CA VAL A 81 -3.91 -9.71 -12.07
C VAL A 81 -5.40 -9.43 -12.25
N GLN A 82 -6.07 -8.96 -11.19
CA GLN A 82 -7.51 -8.73 -11.27
C GLN A 82 -7.85 -7.52 -12.13
N LEU A 83 -7.14 -6.41 -11.95
CA LEU A 83 -7.39 -5.18 -12.71
C LEU A 83 -6.56 -5.10 -13.99
N GLY A 84 -5.49 -5.87 -14.10
CA GLY A 84 -4.64 -5.86 -15.27
C GLY A 84 -3.85 -4.58 -15.47
N LEU A 85 -3.56 -3.85 -14.39
CA LEU A 85 -2.81 -2.60 -14.47
C LEU A 85 -1.36 -2.87 -14.86
N ARG A 86 -0.72 -1.86 -15.43
CA ARG A 86 0.66 -1.94 -15.89
C ARG A 86 1.66 -1.60 -14.80
N ARG A 87 1.23 -0.82 -13.80
CA ARG A 87 2.09 -0.35 -12.71
C ARG A 87 1.30 -0.06 -11.45
N VAL A 88 2.01 0.07 -10.35
CA VAL A 88 1.49 0.68 -9.12
C VAL A 88 2.47 1.76 -8.68
N THR A 89 1.96 2.79 -8.03
CA THR A 89 2.73 3.95 -7.56
C THR A 89 2.68 4.03 -6.04
N GLY A 90 3.84 4.16 -5.42
CA GLY A 90 3.96 4.42 -3.99
C GLY A 90 4.34 5.88 -3.76
N LEU A 91 3.67 6.54 -2.83
CA LEU A 91 3.95 7.92 -2.44
C LEU A 91 4.42 7.91 -0.99
N VAL A 92 5.66 8.33 -0.76
CA VAL A 92 6.30 8.20 0.57
C VAL A 92 6.96 9.52 0.93
N PRO A 93 6.71 10.06 2.15
CA PRO A 93 7.46 11.24 2.61
C PRO A 93 8.96 10.98 2.58
N ALA A 94 9.73 11.95 2.10
CA ALA A 94 11.18 11.77 1.96
C ALA A 94 11.87 11.45 3.28
N LYS A 95 11.35 11.96 4.40
CA LYS A 95 11.91 11.70 5.73
C LYS A 95 11.59 10.31 6.28
N ASN A 96 10.65 9.59 5.67
CA ASN A 96 10.29 8.25 6.11
C ASN A 96 11.23 7.22 5.48
N SER A 97 12.46 7.17 5.98
CA SER A 97 13.50 6.30 5.42
C SER A 97 13.18 4.82 5.56
N GLU A 98 12.44 4.45 6.62
CA GLU A 98 12.04 3.06 6.85
C GLU A 98 11.08 2.57 5.75
N ALA A 99 10.06 3.37 5.43
CA ALA A 99 9.12 3.04 4.36
C ALA A 99 9.81 3.01 3.00
N LEU A 100 10.73 3.95 2.74
CA LEU A 100 11.48 3.97 1.49
C LEU A 100 12.32 2.69 1.32
N ARG A 101 13.02 2.27 2.37
CA ARG A 101 13.80 1.03 2.33
C ARG A 101 12.92 -0.19 2.13
N PHE A 102 11.79 -0.23 2.82
CA PHE A 102 10.85 -1.34 2.70
C PHE A 102 10.30 -1.46 1.28
N ASP A 103 9.84 -0.35 0.72
CA ASP A 103 9.27 -0.34 -0.63
C ASP A 103 10.32 -0.76 -1.67
N GLN A 104 11.55 -0.25 -1.54
CA GLN A 104 12.63 -0.65 -2.44
C GLN A 104 12.98 -2.14 -2.28
N HIS A 105 12.90 -2.67 -1.08
CA HIS A 105 13.10 -4.09 -0.84
C HIS A 105 12.02 -4.94 -1.53
N LEU A 106 10.78 -4.46 -1.59
CA LEU A 106 9.71 -5.13 -2.33
C LEU A 106 9.92 -5.09 -3.84
N GLY A 107 10.68 -4.14 -4.35
CA GLY A 107 10.95 -4.01 -5.78
C GLY A 107 10.54 -2.68 -6.38
N PHE A 108 10.09 -1.73 -5.57
CA PHE A 108 9.82 -0.36 -6.04
C PHE A 108 11.10 0.36 -6.38
N ILE A 109 11.03 1.24 -7.37
CA ILE A 109 12.15 2.08 -7.80
C ILE A 109 11.75 3.54 -7.56
N ILE A 110 12.65 4.33 -7.01
CA ILE A 110 12.45 5.78 -6.87
C ILE A 110 12.46 6.39 -8.28
N GLU A 111 11.38 7.05 -8.64
CA GLU A 111 11.21 7.67 -9.96
C GLU A 111 11.24 9.19 -9.89
N GLY A 112 11.01 9.77 -8.75
CA GLY A 112 11.00 11.22 -8.63
C GLY A 112 10.86 11.71 -7.21
N ARG A 113 11.04 13.03 -7.09
CA ARG A 113 10.92 13.74 -5.82
C ARG A 113 10.12 15.03 -6.09
N CYS A 114 9.01 15.18 -5.35
CA CYS A 114 8.18 16.38 -5.43
C CYS A 114 8.54 17.28 -4.27
N HIS A 115 9.21 18.40 -4.57
CA HIS A 115 9.69 19.34 -3.56
C HIS A 115 8.52 20.09 -2.92
N ASP A 116 8.57 20.22 -1.60
CA ASP A 116 7.58 20.96 -0.80
C ASP A 116 6.14 20.46 -0.99
N ALA A 117 5.98 19.19 -1.33
CA ALA A 117 4.65 18.62 -1.53
C ALA A 117 3.93 18.27 -0.22
N LEU A 118 4.65 18.27 0.90
CA LEU A 118 4.10 18.03 2.24
C LEU A 118 4.48 19.20 3.15
N PRO A 119 3.77 19.46 4.28
CA PRO A 119 4.05 20.58 5.18
C PRO A 119 5.47 20.46 5.67
N ASP A 120 6.36 20.16 5.81
CA ASP A 120 7.75 20.15 6.23
C ASP A 120 8.58 19.06 5.55
N ASP A 121 8.16 18.60 4.38
CA ASP A 121 8.87 17.54 3.70
C ASP A 121 8.56 17.51 2.20
N ASP A 122 9.38 16.78 1.47
CA ASP A 122 9.15 16.43 0.08
C ASP A 122 8.44 15.08 -0.01
N LEU A 123 7.81 14.83 -1.15
CA LEU A 123 7.14 13.56 -1.41
C LEU A 123 7.95 12.77 -2.45
N MET A 124 8.33 11.55 -2.10
CA MET A 124 9.00 10.66 -3.03
C MET A 124 7.98 9.86 -3.81
N VAL A 125 8.23 9.71 -5.10
CA VAL A 125 7.40 8.91 -6.00
C VAL A 125 8.17 7.64 -6.36
N LEU A 126 7.59 6.50 -6.05
CA LEU A 126 8.17 5.21 -6.37
C LEU A 126 7.22 4.45 -7.30
N GLY A 127 7.78 3.63 -8.16
CA GLY A 127 6.97 2.85 -9.08
C GLY A 127 7.42 1.40 -9.13
N MET A 128 6.43 0.53 -9.39
CA MET A 128 6.69 -0.88 -9.70
C MET A 128 5.87 -1.23 -10.93
N THR A 129 6.53 -1.67 -11.98
CA THR A 129 5.83 -2.18 -13.15
C THR A 129 5.44 -3.64 -12.92
N ARG A 130 4.43 -4.09 -13.65
CA ARG A 130 3.98 -5.48 -13.57
C ARG A 130 5.12 -6.47 -13.83
N SER A 131 5.96 -6.19 -14.82
CA SER A 131 7.06 -7.08 -15.19
C SER A 131 8.13 -7.21 -14.11
N ARG A 132 8.22 -6.24 -13.20
CA ARG A 132 9.17 -6.26 -12.09
C ARG A 132 8.62 -6.87 -10.81
N CYS A 133 7.31 -7.10 -10.75
CA CYS A 133 6.69 -7.63 -9.53
C CYS A 133 7.01 -9.12 -9.37
N ARG A 134 7.65 -9.46 -8.26
CA ARG A 134 7.99 -10.86 -7.97
C ARG A 134 6.91 -11.59 -7.16
N PHE A 135 5.77 -10.94 -6.93
CA PHE A 135 4.68 -11.51 -6.13
C PHE A 135 3.50 -11.97 -6.99
N ILE A 136 3.67 -11.97 -8.30
CA ILE A 136 2.63 -12.45 -9.22
C ILE A 136 3.18 -13.53 -10.14
#